data_90933bfc0c24bddcd56b55954cbb80dc
#
_entry.id   90933bfc0c24bddcd56b55954cbb80dc
#
_cell.length_a   1.000
_cell.length_b   1.000
_cell.length_c   1.000
_cell.angle_alpha   90.00
_cell.angle_beta   90.00
_cell.angle_gamma   90.00
#
_symmetry.space_group_name_H-M   'P 1'
#
loop_
_entity.id
_entity.type
_entity.pdbx_description
1 polymer ?
#
loop_
_entity_poly.entity_id
_entity_poly.type
_entity_poly.pdbx_seq_one_letter_code
_entity_poly.pdbx_strand_id
1 'polypeptide(L)'
;MIRNIFKRKDPIEAFWEWFVEHEEELYLIRDEHSVKLLKELDAVTSKVNRQLSFSIELEDNRDKKRELTISAYGNPNNFPDVIRLVEAAPQLERFTIIAFNQRNDDDIAISSNGFEVSREDVFFTYEVDQENEEFYLILYIKEFREDVEHSNAVLEFLEIVIGEYVLGTEITEIEFKKFNSEEGLLPINELPNVLDQVKENKI
;
A
#
# COMPACT_ATOMS: atom_id res chain seq x y z
N MET A 1 -30.28 -26.32 -31.28
CA MET A 1 -30.53 -25.22 -30.34
C MET A 1 -29.19 -24.88 -29.66
N ILE A 2 -28.45 -23.92 -30.21
CA ILE A 2 -27.13 -23.50 -29.69
C ILE A 2 -27.41 -22.57 -28.53
N ARG A 3 -27.18 -23.00 -27.30
CA ARG A 3 -27.14 -22.13 -26.15
C ARG A 3 -25.90 -21.27 -26.31
N ASN A 4 -26.08 -20.02 -26.75
CA ASN A 4 -25.09 -18.94 -26.53
C ASN A 4 -24.91 -18.77 -25.01
N ILE A 5 -23.94 -19.48 -24.47
CA ILE A 5 -23.43 -19.20 -23.13
C ILE A 5 -22.68 -17.89 -23.29
N PHE A 6 -23.29 -16.76 -22.93
CA PHE A 6 -22.60 -15.52 -22.72
C PHE A 6 -21.54 -15.78 -21.64
N LYS A 7 -20.31 -16.06 -22.05
CA LYS A 7 -19.18 -16.11 -21.13
C LYS A 7 -19.11 -14.73 -20.49
N ARG A 8 -19.34 -14.68 -19.19
CA ARG A 8 -19.16 -13.44 -18.43
C ARG A 8 -17.70 -13.04 -18.62
N LYS A 9 -17.45 -11.84 -19.09
CA LYS A 9 -16.09 -11.33 -19.32
C LYS A 9 -15.33 -11.36 -18.01
N ASP A 10 -14.04 -11.67 -18.04
CA ASP A 10 -13.17 -11.63 -16.88
C ASP A 10 -13.14 -10.19 -16.33
N PRO A 11 -13.36 -9.96 -15.03
CA PRO A 11 -13.35 -8.62 -14.45
C PRO A 11 -12.02 -7.88 -14.67
N ILE A 12 -10.88 -8.57 -14.66
CA ILE A 12 -9.56 -7.99 -14.90
C ILE A 12 -9.43 -7.53 -16.35
N GLU A 13 -9.86 -8.37 -17.31
CA GLU A 13 -9.89 -8.00 -18.73
C GLU A 13 -10.81 -6.81 -18.97
N ALA A 14 -11.97 -6.77 -18.32
CA ALA A 14 -12.90 -5.66 -18.42
C ALA A 14 -12.38 -4.36 -17.80
N PHE A 15 -11.60 -4.46 -16.72
CA PHE A 15 -10.94 -3.32 -16.10
C PHE A 15 -9.93 -2.69 -17.05
N TRP A 16 -9.05 -3.48 -17.63
CA TRP A 16 -7.99 -2.96 -18.51
C TRP A 16 -8.52 -2.43 -19.83
N GLU A 17 -9.57 -3.03 -20.40
CA GLU A 17 -10.22 -2.46 -21.59
C GLU A 17 -10.82 -1.08 -21.29
N TRP A 18 -11.53 -0.96 -20.15
CA TRP A 18 -12.09 0.31 -19.74
C TRP A 18 -10.98 1.33 -19.48
N PHE A 19 -9.88 0.94 -18.82
CA PHE A 19 -8.77 1.83 -18.52
C PHE A 19 -8.09 2.36 -19.79
N VAL A 20 -7.80 1.49 -20.74
CA VAL A 20 -7.21 1.88 -22.04
C VAL A 20 -8.12 2.86 -22.81
N GLU A 21 -9.43 2.63 -22.78
CA GLU A 21 -10.41 3.52 -23.44
C GLU A 21 -10.41 4.92 -22.83
N HIS A 22 -10.13 5.03 -21.50
CA HIS A 22 -10.16 6.30 -20.77
C HIS A 22 -8.75 6.81 -20.37
N GLU A 23 -7.68 6.20 -20.89
CA GLU A 23 -6.30 6.53 -20.50
C GLU A 23 -5.99 8.02 -20.63
N GLU A 24 -6.36 8.62 -21.75
CA GLU A 24 -6.12 10.05 -21.99
C GLU A 24 -6.92 10.95 -21.04
N GLU A 25 -8.17 10.62 -20.76
CA GLU A 25 -9.02 11.39 -19.84
C GLU A 25 -8.48 11.28 -18.40
N LEU A 26 -8.07 10.09 -17.98
CA LEU A 26 -7.42 9.86 -16.67
C LEU A 26 -6.09 10.62 -16.54
N TYR A 27 -5.29 10.64 -17.60
CA TYR A 27 -4.05 11.41 -17.61
C TYR A 27 -4.26 12.92 -17.53
N LEU A 28 -5.39 13.42 -18.04
CA LEU A 28 -5.73 14.85 -18.03
C LEU A 28 -6.44 15.31 -16.75
N ILE A 29 -6.69 14.43 -15.79
CA ILE A 29 -7.26 14.79 -14.49
C ILE A 29 -6.40 15.88 -13.82
N ARG A 30 -7.03 16.98 -13.38
CA ARG A 30 -6.37 18.08 -12.67
C ARG A 30 -7.16 18.59 -11.45
N ASP A 31 -8.47 18.29 -11.38
CA ASP A 31 -9.36 18.88 -10.41
C ASP A 31 -10.62 18.03 -10.08
N GLU A 32 -11.53 18.63 -9.31
CA GLU A 32 -12.77 18.02 -8.84
C GLU A 32 -13.77 17.62 -9.97
N HIS A 33 -13.62 18.13 -11.18
CA HIS A 33 -14.50 17.77 -12.31
C HIS A 33 -14.30 16.31 -12.74
N SER A 34 -13.23 15.72 -12.29
CA SER A 34 -12.87 14.33 -12.54
C SER A 34 -13.60 13.30 -11.65
N VAL A 35 -14.44 13.76 -10.71
CA VAL A 35 -15.17 12.89 -9.75
C VAL A 35 -15.97 11.79 -10.44
N LYS A 36 -16.58 12.09 -11.60
CA LYS A 36 -17.36 11.08 -12.33
C LYS A 36 -16.45 9.97 -12.86
N LEU A 37 -15.34 10.34 -13.49
CA LEU A 37 -14.38 9.39 -14.06
C LEU A 37 -13.72 8.52 -12.98
N LEU A 38 -13.37 9.11 -11.85
CA LEU A 38 -12.82 8.37 -10.70
C LEU A 38 -13.85 7.41 -10.09
N LYS A 39 -15.13 7.77 -10.04
CA LYS A 39 -16.20 6.85 -9.63
C LYS A 39 -16.41 5.69 -10.62
N GLU A 40 -16.22 5.93 -11.90
CA GLU A 40 -16.28 4.88 -12.91
C GLU A 40 -15.07 3.93 -12.78
N LEU A 41 -13.88 4.46 -12.52
CA LEU A 41 -12.69 3.67 -12.21
C LEU A 41 -12.88 2.83 -10.95
N ASP A 42 -13.42 3.42 -9.88
CA ASP A 42 -13.78 2.69 -8.65
C ASP A 42 -14.78 1.55 -8.93
N ALA A 43 -15.79 1.82 -9.76
CA ALA A 43 -16.79 0.83 -10.11
C ALA A 43 -16.22 -0.36 -10.92
N VAL A 44 -15.22 -0.16 -11.79
CA VAL A 44 -14.56 -1.27 -12.50
C VAL A 44 -13.55 -1.98 -11.62
N THR A 45 -12.84 -1.28 -10.75
CA THR A 45 -11.96 -1.86 -9.72
C THR A 45 -12.75 -2.77 -8.78
N SER A 46 -13.91 -2.28 -8.29
CA SER A 46 -14.81 -3.05 -7.41
C SER A 46 -15.38 -4.31 -8.04
N LYS A 47 -15.40 -4.43 -9.37
CA LYS A 47 -15.79 -5.68 -10.04
C LYS A 47 -14.70 -6.74 -9.97
N VAL A 48 -13.44 -6.34 -9.87
CA VAL A 48 -12.32 -7.25 -9.63
C VAL A 48 -12.37 -7.71 -8.17
N ASN A 49 -12.26 -6.77 -7.25
CA ASN A 49 -12.45 -7.00 -5.82
C ASN A 49 -12.87 -5.68 -5.14
N ARG A 50 -13.92 -5.71 -4.32
CA ARG A 50 -14.46 -4.54 -3.62
C ARG A 50 -13.55 -3.98 -2.52
N GLN A 51 -12.52 -4.71 -2.17
CA GLN A 51 -11.55 -4.33 -1.13
C GLN A 51 -10.24 -3.80 -1.74
N LEU A 52 -10.19 -3.60 -3.04
CA LEU A 52 -9.09 -2.90 -3.68
C LEU A 52 -9.38 -1.40 -3.74
N SER A 53 -8.31 -0.63 -3.68
CA SER A 53 -8.31 0.80 -3.94
C SER A 53 -7.31 1.16 -5.04
N PHE A 54 -7.34 2.41 -5.44
CA PHE A 54 -6.35 2.95 -6.36
C PHE A 54 -6.01 4.39 -5.98
N SER A 55 -4.82 4.81 -6.35
CA SER A 55 -4.42 6.21 -6.38
C SER A 55 -3.78 6.55 -7.72
N ILE A 56 -3.95 7.79 -8.17
CA ILE A 56 -3.32 8.33 -9.36
C ILE A 56 -2.47 9.51 -8.94
N GLU A 57 -1.16 9.42 -9.18
CA GLU A 57 -0.28 10.57 -9.00
C GLU A 57 -0.57 11.63 -10.08
N LEU A 58 -0.71 12.90 -9.63
CA LEU A 58 -1.02 13.99 -10.54
C LEU A 58 0.20 14.56 -11.24
N GLU A 59 1.38 14.25 -10.73
CA GLU A 59 2.65 14.64 -11.33
C GLU A 59 3.22 13.50 -12.18
N ASP A 60 3.90 13.87 -13.24
CA ASP A 60 4.56 12.91 -14.10
C ASP A 60 5.85 12.41 -13.44
N ASN A 61 6.09 11.10 -13.52
CA ASN A 61 7.35 10.51 -13.11
C ASN A 61 8.49 10.84 -14.12
N ARG A 62 9.69 10.27 -13.91
CA ARG A 62 10.86 10.51 -14.77
C ARG A 62 10.65 10.13 -16.24
N ASP A 63 9.77 9.18 -16.51
CA ASP A 63 9.44 8.70 -17.85
C ASP A 63 8.30 9.49 -18.49
N LYS A 64 7.86 10.59 -17.88
CA LYS A 64 6.73 11.44 -18.27
C LYS A 64 5.42 10.66 -18.31
N LYS A 65 5.26 9.75 -17.38
CA LYS A 65 4.04 8.99 -17.13
C LYS A 65 3.55 9.28 -15.73
N ARG A 66 2.24 9.20 -15.52
CA ARG A 66 1.67 9.17 -14.19
C ARG A 66 1.73 7.78 -13.59
N GLU A 67 1.66 7.70 -12.31
CA GLU A 67 1.58 6.43 -11.61
C GLU A 67 0.14 6.13 -11.21
N LEU A 68 -0.32 4.91 -11.51
CA LEU A 68 -1.52 4.32 -10.98
C LEU A 68 -1.10 3.24 -10.00
N THR A 69 -1.33 3.46 -8.72
CA THR A 69 -1.09 2.47 -7.67
C THR A 69 -2.39 1.71 -7.38
N ILE A 70 -2.31 0.38 -7.31
CA ILE A 70 -3.40 -0.50 -6.87
C ILE A 70 -3.02 -1.06 -5.50
N SER A 71 -3.89 -0.86 -4.52
CA SER A 71 -3.68 -1.25 -3.13
C SER A 71 -4.80 -2.15 -2.62
N ALA A 72 -4.52 -2.97 -1.63
CA ALA A 72 -5.46 -3.81 -0.89
C ALA A 72 -5.73 -3.27 0.53
N TYR A 73 -5.43 -2.00 0.82
CA TYR A 73 -5.53 -1.40 2.16
C TYR A 73 -4.79 -2.22 3.24
N GLY A 74 -3.60 -2.71 2.92
CA GLY A 74 -2.79 -3.51 3.85
C GLY A 74 -3.38 -4.88 4.19
N ASN A 75 -4.42 -5.37 3.51
CA ASN A 75 -5.01 -6.68 3.75
C ASN A 75 -4.37 -7.78 2.89
N PRO A 76 -3.51 -8.66 3.46
CA PRO A 76 -2.78 -9.67 2.69
C PRO A 76 -3.69 -10.68 1.97
N ASN A 77 -4.93 -10.88 2.44
CA ASN A 77 -5.87 -11.78 1.77
C ASN A 77 -6.27 -11.31 0.36
N ASN A 78 -6.12 -10.01 0.08
CA ASN A 78 -6.45 -9.40 -1.21
C ASN A 78 -5.20 -9.17 -2.09
N PHE A 79 -3.99 -9.41 -1.59
CA PHE A 79 -2.75 -9.25 -2.36
C PHE A 79 -2.71 -10.04 -3.66
N PRO A 80 -3.20 -11.29 -3.71
CA PRO A 80 -3.26 -12.03 -4.98
C PRO A 80 -4.12 -11.33 -6.05
N ASP A 81 -5.14 -10.57 -5.66
CA ASP A 81 -5.97 -9.84 -6.62
C ASP A 81 -5.26 -8.59 -7.15
N VAL A 82 -4.50 -7.88 -6.29
CA VAL A 82 -3.62 -6.77 -6.72
C VAL A 82 -2.58 -7.28 -7.72
N ILE A 83 -1.87 -8.36 -7.37
CA ILE A 83 -0.82 -8.94 -8.21
C ILE A 83 -1.39 -9.33 -9.58
N ARG A 84 -2.49 -10.08 -9.61
CA ARG A 84 -3.13 -10.52 -10.87
C ARG A 84 -3.60 -9.35 -11.72
N LEU A 85 -4.15 -8.30 -11.09
CA LEU A 85 -4.61 -7.12 -11.80
C LEU A 85 -3.43 -6.38 -12.43
N VAL A 86 -2.36 -6.16 -11.68
CA VAL A 86 -1.16 -5.45 -12.15
C VAL A 86 -0.39 -6.26 -13.21
N GLU A 87 -0.22 -7.57 -13.02
CA GLU A 87 0.44 -8.44 -14.00
C GLU A 87 -0.30 -8.51 -15.35
N ALA A 88 -1.63 -8.33 -15.33
CA ALA A 88 -2.44 -8.30 -16.54
C ALA A 88 -2.45 -6.92 -17.24
N ALA A 89 -1.75 -5.92 -16.70
CA ALA A 89 -1.72 -4.58 -17.28
C ALA A 89 -1.15 -4.60 -18.70
N PRO A 90 -1.83 -3.96 -19.67
CA PRO A 90 -1.27 -3.77 -20.99
C PRO A 90 -0.13 -2.75 -20.95
N GLN A 91 0.62 -2.65 -22.03
CA GLN A 91 1.57 -1.56 -22.19
C GLN A 91 0.80 -0.25 -22.41
N LEU A 92 0.90 0.68 -21.45
CA LEU A 92 0.27 1.99 -21.47
C LEU A 92 1.24 3.08 -21.91
N GLU A 93 0.74 4.08 -22.62
CA GLU A 93 1.56 5.21 -23.09
C GLU A 93 1.78 6.24 -21.97
N ARG A 94 0.75 6.48 -21.15
CA ARG A 94 0.68 7.59 -20.19
C ARG A 94 0.79 7.17 -18.72
N PHE A 95 0.71 5.87 -18.44
CA PHE A 95 0.72 5.36 -17.06
C PHE A 95 1.81 4.31 -16.83
N THR A 96 2.37 4.36 -15.63
CA THR A 96 3.10 3.26 -14.99
C THR A 96 2.19 2.65 -13.93
N ILE A 97 2.06 1.33 -13.94
CA ILE A 97 1.19 0.63 -12.98
C ILE A 97 2.03 0.09 -11.84
N ILE A 98 1.64 0.45 -10.62
CA ILE A 98 2.35 0.09 -9.39
C ILE A 98 1.45 -0.82 -8.56
N ALA A 99 1.98 -1.97 -8.17
CA ALA A 99 1.33 -2.83 -7.19
C ALA A 99 1.71 -2.36 -5.79
N PHE A 100 0.72 -2.16 -4.95
CA PHE A 100 0.83 -1.79 -3.55
C PHE A 100 1.39 -0.37 -3.31
N ASN A 101 1.05 0.21 -2.19
CA ASN A 101 1.67 1.44 -1.73
C ASN A 101 3.14 1.17 -1.43
N GLN A 102 4.01 1.93 -2.06
CA GLN A 102 5.45 1.78 -1.94
C GLN A 102 5.97 2.52 -0.70
N ARG A 103 7.09 2.04 -0.15
CA ARG A 103 7.79 2.80 0.90
C ARG A 103 8.16 4.19 0.39
N ASN A 104 8.06 5.16 1.27
CA ASN A 104 8.41 6.55 0.99
C ASN A 104 9.36 7.05 2.08
N ASP A 105 10.47 7.65 1.68
CA ASP A 105 11.47 8.20 2.59
C ASP A 105 11.21 9.67 2.96
N ASP A 106 10.16 10.28 2.40
CA ASP A 106 9.78 11.65 2.72
C ASP A 106 9.38 11.79 4.19
N ASP A 107 9.54 12.99 4.73
CA ASP A 107 9.18 13.32 6.10
C ASP A 107 7.66 13.59 6.19
N ILE A 108 6.90 12.49 6.28
CA ILE A 108 5.44 12.48 6.32
C ILE A 108 4.98 12.20 7.74
N ALA A 109 3.97 12.93 8.19
CA ALA A 109 3.26 12.68 9.44
C ALA A 109 1.82 12.27 9.16
N ILE A 110 1.31 11.32 9.94
CA ILE A 110 -0.10 10.91 9.92
C ILE A 110 -0.80 11.55 11.11
N SER A 111 -1.90 12.24 10.84
CA SER A 111 -2.72 12.89 11.87
C SER A 111 -4.12 12.26 11.94
N SER A 112 -4.53 11.83 13.11
CA SER A 112 -5.87 11.29 13.38
C SER A 112 -6.37 11.77 14.74
N ASN A 113 -7.51 12.45 14.77
CA ASN A 113 -8.22 12.87 16.00
C ASN A 113 -7.34 13.56 17.08
N GLY A 114 -6.36 14.38 16.63
CA GLY A 114 -5.47 15.11 17.53
C GLY A 114 -4.26 14.31 18.02
N PHE A 115 -4.08 13.10 17.52
CA PHE A 115 -2.82 12.35 17.58
C PHE A 115 -2.08 12.52 16.25
N GLU A 116 -0.81 12.82 16.32
CA GLU A 116 0.08 12.90 15.16
C GLU A 116 1.24 11.95 15.38
N VAL A 117 1.63 11.21 14.35
CA VAL A 117 2.78 10.33 14.38
C VAL A 117 3.67 10.59 13.18
N SER A 118 4.95 10.76 13.45
CA SER A 118 6.02 11.02 12.49
C SER A 118 7.22 10.11 12.76
N ARG A 119 8.25 10.23 11.92
CA ARG A 119 9.47 9.42 12.08
C ARG A 119 10.22 9.71 13.39
N GLU A 120 10.09 10.89 13.95
CA GLU A 120 10.73 11.29 15.21
C GLU A 120 10.02 10.72 16.45
N ASP A 121 8.80 10.19 16.26
CA ASP A 121 7.95 9.73 17.35
C ASP A 121 7.98 8.23 17.56
N VAL A 122 8.56 7.46 16.60
CA VAL A 122 8.52 6.01 16.60
C VAL A 122 9.92 5.41 16.67
N PHE A 123 10.08 4.52 17.64
CA PHE A 123 11.26 3.70 17.83
C PHE A 123 10.86 2.23 17.86
N PHE A 124 11.81 1.32 17.66
CA PHE A 124 11.49 -0.10 17.65
C PHE A 124 12.58 -0.99 18.23
N THR A 125 12.16 -2.20 18.57
CA THR A 125 13.00 -3.39 18.70
C THR A 125 12.37 -4.50 17.86
N TYR A 126 13.11 -5.56 17.60
CA TYR A 126 12.62 -6.70 16.85
C TYR A 126 13.24 -8.01 17.32
N GLU A 127 12.54 -9.11 17.04
CA GLU A 127 13.04 -10.48 17.21
C GLU A 127 12.82 -11.23 15.89
N VAL A 128 13.76 -12.11 15.54
CA VAL A 128 13.69 -12.95 14.34
C VAL A 128 13.77 -14.40 14.74
N ASP A 129 12.74 -15.17 14.44
CA ASP A 129 12.78 -16.62 14.49
C ASP A 129 13.21 -17.15 13.11
N GLN A 130 14.48 -17.56 13.00
CA GLN A 130 15.03 -18.04 11.74
C GLN A 130 14.50 -19.42 11.34
N GLU A 131 14.02 -20.23 12.29
CA GLU A 131 13.50 -21.58 12.01
C GLU A 131 12.10 -21.50 11.37
N ASN A 132 11.28 -20.55 11.82
CA ASN A 132 9.93 -20.35 11.32
C ASN A 132 9.81 -19.20 10.30
N GLU A 133 10.91 -18.50 10.01
CA GLU A 133 10.97 -17.31 9.15
C GLU A 133 10.06 -16.16 9.63
N GLU A 134 9.89 -16.01 10.94
CA GLU A 134 9.02 -15.03 11.57
C GLU A 134 9.78 -13.79 12.03
N PHE A 135 9.17 -12.63 11.82
CA PHE A 135 9.69 -11.33 12.25
C PHE A 135 8.67 -10.67 13.19
N TYR A 136 9.08 -10.46 14.43
CA TYR A 136 8.28 -9.83 15.48
C TYR A 136 8.77 -8.40 15.70
N LEU A 137 7.87 -7.43 15.53
CA LEU A 137 8.17 -6.01 15.63
C LEU A 137 7.52 -5.41 16.87
N ILE A 138 8.30 -4.72 17.70
CA ILE A 138 7.80 -3.99 18.86
C ILE A 138 8.05 -2.50 18.61
N LEU A 139 6.98 -1.72 18.51
CA LEU A 139 7.02 -0.28 18.29
C LEU A 139 6.83 0.47 19.62
N TYR A 140 7.67 1.47 19.85
CA TYR A 140 7.62 2.39 20.98
C TYR A 140 7.29 3.79 20.46
N ILE A 141 6.09 4.29 20.80
CA ILE A 141 5.52 5.49 20.18
C ILE A 141 5.31 6.57 21.25
N LYS A 142 5.77 7.79 20.97
CA LYS A 142 5.52 8.96 21.82
C LYS A 142 4.02 9.26 21.86
N GLU A 143 3.50 9.66 23.01
CA GLU A 143 2.11 10.05 23.25
C GLU A 143 1.06 8.97 22.86
N PHE A 144 1.48 7.73 22.62
CA PHE A 144 0.62 6.62 22.24
C PHE A 144 -0.42 6.31 23.32
N ARG A 145 -1.63 6.01 22.89
CA ARG A 145 -2.71 5.44 23.70
C ARG A 145 -3.11 4.10 23.11
N GLU A 146 -3.43 3.15 23.98
CA GLU A 146 -3.88 1.82 23.58
C GLU A 146 -5.33 1.87 23.11
N ASP A 147 -5.60 2.52 21.99
CA ASP A 147 -6.90 2.57 21.35
C ASP A 147 -6.77 2.31 19.82
N VAL A 148 -7.90 2.02 19.19
CA VAL A 148 -7.97 1.64 17.78
C VAL A 148 -7.51 2.76 16.86
N GLU A 149 -7.79 4.02 17.20
CA GLU A 149 -7.47 5.17 16.36
C GLU A 149 -5.96 5.41 16.29
N HIS A 150 -5.27 5.37 17.47
CA HIS A 150 -3.82 5.50 17.51
C HIS A 150 -3.14 4.31 16.80
N SER A 151 -3.64 3.09 17.05
CA SER A 151 -3.09 1.89 16.39
C SER A 151 -3.22 1.96 14.87
N ASN A 152 -4.37 2.40 14.36
CA ASN A 152 -4.57 2.55 12.92
C ASN A 152 -3.67 3.63 12.32
N ALA A 153 -3.51 4.78 12.99
CA ALA A 153 -2.61 5.84 12.52
C ALA A 153 -1.15 5.37 12.45
N VAL A 154 -0.71 4.57 13.45
CA VAL A 154 0.64 3.99 13.45
C VAL A 154 0.80 2.93 12.36
N LEU A 155 -0.22 2.11 12.08
CA LEU A 155 -0.18 1.14 10.98
C LEU A 155 -0.11 1.83 9.61
N GLU A 156 -0.91 2.88 9.40
CA GLU A 156 -0.86 3.70 8.19
C GLU A 156 0.52 4.37 8.01
N PHE A 157 1.07 4.91 9.10
CA PHE A 157 2.42 5.46 9.09
C PHE A 157 3.48 4.39 8.78
N LEU A 158 3.36 3.20 9.38
CA LEU A 158 4.28 2.08 9.14
C LEU A 158 4.22 1.61 7.68
N GLU A 159 3.03 1.60 7.07
CA GLU A 159 2.87 1.30 5.64
C GLU A 159 3.66 2.28 4.76
N ILE A 160 3.68 3.57 5.12
CA ILE A 160 4.51 4.57 4.41
C ILE A 160 6.00 4.27 4.58
N VAL A 161 6.43 3.86 5.79
CA VAL A 161 7.85 3.63 6.10
C VAL A 161 8.42 2.42 5.38
N ILE A 162 7.68 1.30 5.32
CA ILE A 162 8.20 0.02 4.81
C ILE A 162 7.47 -0.50 3.55
N GLY A 163 6.35 0.10 3.17
CA GLY A 163 5.52 -0.31 2.05
C GLY A 163 4.47 -1.35 2.44
N GLU A 164 3.32 -1.30 1.76
CA GLU A 164 2.16 -2.15 2.02
C GLU A 164 2.48 -3.65 1.92
N TYR A 165 3.20 -4.05 0.87
CA TYR A 165 3.51 -5.46 0.64
C TYR A 165 4.41 -6.02 1.74
N VAL A 166 5.46 -5.29 2.10
CA VAL A 166 6.40 -5.69 3.15
C VAL A 166 5.71 -5.78 4.51
N LEU A 167 4.89 -4.77 4.84
CA LEU A 167 4.08 -4.78 6.07
C LEU A 167 3.19 -6.02 6.16
N GLY A 168 2.54 -6.41 5.07
CA GLY A 168 1.61 -7.53 5.05
C GLY A 168 2.24 -8.92 4.89
N THR A 169 3.51 -9.02 4.50
CA THR A 169 4.15 -10.32 4.19
C THR A 169 5.39 -10.63 5.02
N GLU A 170 6.11 -9.62 5.49
CA GLU A 170 7.38 -9.83 6.19
C GLU A 170 7.26 -9.65 7.72
N ILE A 171 6.19 -9.01 8.19
CA ILE A 171 5.94 -8.80 9.63
C ILE A 171 4.92 -9.83 10.11
N THR A 172 5.32 -10.67 11.05
CA THR A 172 4.46 -11.71 11.63
C THR A 172 3.52 -11.13 12.67
N GLU A 173 4.06 -10.29 13.56
CA GLU A 173 3.30 -9.67 14.65
C GLU A 173 3.86 -8.28 14.97
N ILE A 174 2.97 -7.36 15.35
CA ILE A 174 3.32 -6.01 15.79
C ILE A 174 2.77 -5.78 17.18
N GLU A 175 3.65 -5.45 18.12
CA GLU A 175 3.28 -4.97 19.45
C GLU A 175 3.46 -3.46 19.54
N PHE A 176 2.46 -2.75 20.06
CA PHE A 176 2.53 -1.30 20.29
C PHE A 176 2.80 -1.01 21.76
N LYS A 177 3.77 -0.17 22.04
CA LYS A 177 4.13 0.27 23.40
C LYS A 177 4.25 1.78 23.47
N LYS A 178 3.93 2.31 24.65
CA LYS A 178 4.22 3.72 24.92
C LYS A 178 5.73 3.93 25.05
N PHE A 179 6.22 4.93 24.36
CA PHE A 179 7.63 5.36 24.47
C PHE A 179 7.94 5.89 25.87
N ASN A 180 9.06 5.47 26.43
CA ASN A 180 9.55 5.91 27.74
C ASN A 180 11.02 6.42 27.69
N SER A 181 11.86 5.80 26.87
CA SER A 181 13.29 6.07 26.77
C SER A 181 13.82 5.55 25.44
N GLU A 182 14.84 6.20 24.89
CA GLU A 182 15.54 5.75 23.67
C GLU A 182 16.55 4.62 23.93
N GLU A 183 16.82 4.31 25.22
CA GLU A 183 17.85 3.34 25.58
C GLU A 183 17.56 1.95 25.02
N GLY A 184 18.45 1.46 24.16
CA GLY A 184 18.31 0.14 23.51
C GLY A 184 17.33 0.06 22.35
N LEU A 185 16.72 1.19 21.94
CA LEU A 185 15.79 1.27 20.83
C LEU A 185 16.48 1.77 19.55
N LEU A 186 16.00 1.30 18.41
CA LEU A 186 16.36 1.82 17.09
C LEU A 186 15.32 2.84 16.61
N PRO A 187 15.74 3.93 15.95
CA PRO A 187 14.78 4.85 15.32
C PRO A 187 14.10 4.18 14.12
N ILE A 188 12.85 4.51 13.88
CA ILE A 188 12.03 3.86 12.83
C ILE A 188 12.66 3.92 11.43
N ASN A 189 13.49 4.92 11.16
CA ASN A 189 14.20 5.07 9.89
C ASN A 189 15.16 3.91 9.56
N GLU A 190 15.58 3.16 10.58
CA GLU A 190 16.43 1.98 10.39
C GLU A 190 15.63 0.71 10.03
N LEU A 191 14.31 0.72 10.22
CA LEU A 191 13.50 -0.48 10.01
C LEU A 191 13.57 -1.02 8.56
N PRO A 192 13.52 -0.19 7.50
CA PRO A 192 13.69 -0.68 6.14
C PRO A 192 15.01 -1.42 5.93
N ASN A 193 16.12 -0.87 6.45
CA ASN A 193 17.45 -1.48 6.34
C ASN A 193 17.51 -2.80 7.10
N VAL A 194 16.91 -2.90 8.28
CA VAL A 194 16.86 -4.13 9.08
C VAL A 194 16.11 -5.22 8.32
N LEU A 195 14.94 -4.90 7.74
CA LEU A 195 14.15 -5.86 6.97
C LEU A 195 14.89 -6.33 5.72
N ASP A 196 15.53 -5.42 4.99
CA ASP A 196 16.33 -5.74 3.80
C ASP A 196 17.48 -6.69 4.17
N GLN A 197 18.20 -6.45 5.29
CA GLN A 197 19.27 -7.32 5.79
C GLN A 197 18.77 -8.69 6.26
N VAL A 198 17.63 -8.75 6.95
CA VAL A 198 17.04 -10.03 7.39
C VAL A 198 16.65 -10.87 6.17
N LYS A 199 16.13 -10.25 5.13
CA LYS A 199 15.76 -10.91 3.88
C LYS A 199 16.97 -11.44 3.11
N GLU A 200 18.06 -10.67 3.04
CA GLU A 200 19.32 -11.10 2.42
C GLU A 200 19.96 -12.28 3.14
N ASN A 201 19.81 -12.37 4.46
CA ASN A 201 20.37 -13.47 5.27
C ASN A 201 19.52 -14.77 5.22
N LYS A 202 18.30 -14.71 4.61
CA LYS A 202 17.45 -15.89 4.37
C LYS A 202 17.81 -16.66 3.09
N ILE A 203 18.76 -16.14 2.28
CA ILE A 203 19.25 -16.74 1.03
C ILE A 203 20.56 -17.48 1.31
#